data_9b0016f5ce1db5cfde468079916dadd2
#
_entry.id   9b0016f5ce1db5cfde468079916dadd2
#
_cell.length_a   1.000
_cell.length_b   1.000
_cell.length_c   1.000
_cell.angle_alpha   90.00
_cell.angle_beta   90.00
_cell.angle_gamma   90.00
#
_symmetry.space_group_name_H-M   'P 1'
#
loop_
_entity.id
_entity.type
_entity.pdbx_description
1 polymer ?
#
loop_
_entity_poly.entity_id
_entity_poly.type
_entity_poly.pdbx_seq_one_letter_code
_entity_poly.pdbx_strand_id
1 'polypeptide(L)'
;MEKDNVIKTDYGYDVVWTDNEYYCSKILIFEEEGKQTRLHFHKDKHKSWFVNAGKFEVQWVDPKDGKAYSKELLEGSIFEVPTLLPVTLKSLVDNSAMAETSNNNDPEDYYRLN
;
A
#
# COMPACT_ATOMS: atom_id res chain seq x y z
N MET A 1 5.71 14.76 -16.65
CA MET A 1 5.99 14.11 -15.36
C MET A 1 7.47 13.75 -15.30
N GLU A 2 8.10 14.06 -14.20
CA GLU A 2 9.50 13.74 -14.01
C GLU A 2 9.66 12.24 -13.70
N LYS A 3 10.66 11.62 -14.33
CA LYS A 3 10.86 10.18 -14.19
C LYS A 3 11.46 9.78 -12.83
N ASP A 4 12.10 10.73 -12.14
CA ASP A 4 12.78 10.48 -10.87
C ASP A 4 11.81 10.10 -9.73
N ASN A 5 10.56 10.53 -9.83
CA ASN A 5 9.56 10.24 -8.82
C ASN A 5 8.67 9.04 -9.15
N VAL A 6 8.96 8.35 -10.25
CA VAL A 6 8.25 7.12 -10.64
C VAL A 6 9.13 5.92 -10.36
N ILE A 7 8.64 5.05 -9.48
CA ILE A 7 9.39 3.87 -9.03
C ILE A 7 8.67 2.61 -9.50
N LYS A 8 9.35 1.79 -10.29
CA LYS A 8 8.78 0.55 -10.78
C LYS A 8 8.68 -0.48 -9.65
N THR A 9 7.55 -1.19 -9.59
CA THR A 9 7.27 -2.19 -8.56
C THR A 9 6.80 -3.50 -9.18
N ASP A 10 6.62 -4.54 -8.36
CA ASP A 10 6.10 -5.83 -8.81
C ASP A 10 4.65 -5.75 -9.28
N TYR A 11 3.86 -4.80 -8.76
CA TYR A 11 2.44 -4.65 -9.10
C TYR A 11 2.16 -3.59 -10.17
N GLY A 12 3.15 -2.78 -10.53
CA GLY A 12 3.00 -1.68 -11.46
C GLY A 12 4.05 -0.63 -11.20
N TYR A 13 3.64 0.50 -10.63
CA TYR A 13 4.59 1.55 -10.26
C TYR A 13 4.01 2.47 -9.20
N ASP A 14 4.90 3.17 -8.50
CA ASP A 14 4.54 4.20 -7.54
C ASP A 14 4.93 5.56 -8.08
N VAL A 15 4.08 6.57 -7.83
CA VAL A 15 4.41 7.98 -8.10
C VAL A 15 4.52 8.65 -6.74
N VAL A 16 5.75 9.06 -6.38
CA VAL A 16 6.02 9.70 -5.09
C VAL A 16 6.00 11.21 -5.31
N TRP A 17 5.05 11.93 -4.71
CA TRP A 17 5.00 13.38 -4.88
C TRP A 17 5.50 14.16 -3.65
N THR A 18 5.64 13.49 -2.50
CA THR A 18 6.20 14.10 -1.30
C THR A 18 6.98 13.06 -0.50
N ASP A 19 8.21 13.39 -0.16
CA ASP A 19 9.06 12.52 0.68
C ASP A 19 10.04 13.41 1.43
N ASN A 20 9.74 13.67 2.69
CA ASN A 20 10.56 14.52 3.56
C ASN A 20 10.67 13.91 4.95
N GLU A 21 11.29 14.62 5.89
CA GLU A 21 11.52 14.09 7.24
C GLU A 21 10.23 13.91 8.07
N TYR A 22 9.11 14.49 7.62
CA TYR A 22 7.86 14.45 8.38
C TYR A 22 6.86 13.43 7.81
N TYR A 23 6.76 13.31 6.48
CA TYR A 23 5.79 12.42 5.85
C TYR A 23 6.18 12.08 4.42
N CYS A 24 5.55 11.03 3.93
CA CYS A 24 5.67 10.60 2.53
C CYS A 24 4.27 10.43 1.95
N SER A 25 4.08 10.88 0.72
CA SER A 25 2.83 10.70 -0.03
C SER A 25 3.12 10.18 -1.41
N LYS A 26 2.40 9.14 -1.80
CA LYS A 26 2.57 8.52 -3.10
C LYS A 26 1.27 7.89 -3.58
N ILE A 27 1.19 7.59 -4.88
CA ILE A 27 0.11 6.81 -5.45
C ILE A 27 0.70 5.49 -5.94
N LEU A 28 0.09 4.39 -5.50
CA LEU A 28 0.42 3.06 -5.96
C LEU A 28 -0.46 2.74 -7.16
N ILE A 29 0.13 2.49 -8.32
CA ILE A 29 -0.60 2.24 -9.56
C ILE A 29 -0.52 0.76 -9.88
N PHE A 30 -1.68 0.13 -9.97
CA PHE A 30 -1.85 -1.28 -10.34
C PHE A 30 -2.53 -1.30 -11.71
N GLU A 31 -1.75 -1.42 -12.77
CA GLU A 31 -2.29 -1.33 -14.13
C GLU A 31 -3.17 -2.51 -14.51
N GLU A 32 -2.90 -3.67 -13.94
CA GLU A 32 -3.60 -4.90 -14.27
C GLU A 32 -4.32 -5.49 -13.06
N GLU A 33 -5.47 -6.10 -13.31
CA GLU A 33 -6.19 -6.90 -12.33
C GLU A 33 -5.31 -8.03 -11.81
N GLY A 34 -5.43 -8.34 -10.51
CA GLY A 34 -4.74 -9.48 -9.91
C GLY A 34 -3.32 -9.24 -9.47
N LYS A 35 -2.81 -8.02 -9.60
CA LYS A 35 -1.49 -7.67 -9.09
C LYS A 35 -1.56 -7.46 -7.58
N GLN A 36 -0.51 -7.85 -6.90
CA GLN A 36 -0.53 -7.93 -5.44
C GLN A 36 0.82 -7.52 -4.85
N THR A 37 0.77 -6.79 -3.73
CA THR A 37 1.97 -6.53 -2.95
C THR A 37 2.41 -7.80 -2.23
N ARG A 38 3.65 -7.84 -1.75
CA ARG A 38 4.10 -8.89 -0.84
C ARG A 38 3.40 -8.73 0.50
N LEU A 39 3.16 -9.84 1.19
CA LEU A 39 2.71 -9.76 2.59
C LEU A 39 3.87 -9.22 3.41
N HIS A 40 3.66 -8.09 4.05
CA HIS A 40 4.74 -7.34 4.72
C HIS A 40 4.20 -6.54 5.89
N PHE A 41 5.11 -6.09 6.74
CA PHE A 41 4.79 -5.15 7.81
C PHE A 41 5.94 -4.14 7.97
N HIS A 42 5.65 -3.07 8.68
CA HIS A 42 6.63 -2.04 9.05
C HIS A 42 6.65 -1.90 10.56
N LYS A 43 7.81 -1.62 11.14
CA LYS A 43 7.93 -1.40 12.60
C LYS A 43 7.60 0.03 12.98
N ASP A 44 8.02 1.00 12.17
CA ASP A 44 7.91 2.41 12.48
C ASP A 44 6.93 3.15 11.58
N LYS A 45 6.72 2.66 10.38
CA LYS A 45 5.82 3.30 9.42
C LYS A 45 4.36 3.01 9.75
N HIS A 46 3.60 4.08 9.92
CA HIS A 46 2.15 4.08 9.98
C HIS A 46 1.65 4.71 8.68
N LYS A 47 0.71 4.08 8.01
CA LYS A 47 0.24 4.59 6.72
C LYS A 47 -1.27 4.52 6.61
N SER A 48 -1.83 5.40 5.77
CA SER A 48 -3.24 5.44 5.44
C SER A 48 -3.40 5.27 3.95
N TRP A 49 -4.39 4.48 3.55
CA TRP A 49 -4.73 4.23 2.16
C TRP A 49 -6.08 4.84 1.81
N PHE A 50 -6.17 5.44 0.64
CA PHE A 50 -7.39 5.97 0.07
C PHE A 50 -7.49 5.48 -1.38
N VAL A 51 -8.59 4.79 -1.72
CA VAL A 51 -8.77 4.27 -3.08
C VAL A 51 -9.15 5.43 -4.00
N ASN A 52 -8.21 5.82 -4.86
CA ASN A 52 -8.40 6.90 -5.80
C ASN A 52 -9.14 6.46 -7.06
N ALA A 53 -8.94 5.23 -7.49
CA ALA A 53 -9.58 4.65 -8.68
C ALA A 53 -9.58 3.14 -8.57
N GLY A 54 -10.57 2.50 -9.19
CA GLY A 54 -10.64 1.06 -9.29
C GLY A 54 -11.12 0.37 -8.02
N LYS A 55 -10.58 -0.81 -7.75
CA LYS A 55 -11.07 -1.68 -6.70
C LYS A 55 -9.94 -2.55 -6.18
N PHE A 56 -9.87 -2.71 -4.86
CA PHE A 56 -8.83 -3.49 -4.21
C PHE A 56 -9.41 -4.49 -3.22
N GLU A 57 -8.63 -5.52 -2.92
CA GLU A 57 -8.82 -6.36 -1.75
C GLU A 57 -7.61 -6.15 -0.84
N VAL A 58 -7.86 -5.80 0.41
CA VAL A 58 -6.83 -5.79 1.43
C VAL A 58 -6.99 -7.04 2.28
N GLN A 59 -5.85 -7.69 2.58
CA GLN A 59 -5.80 -8.83 3.49
C GLN A 59 -4.78 -8.51 4.57
N TRP A 60 -5.11 -8.84 5.81
CA TRP A 60 -4.20 -8.59 6.94
C TRP A 60 -4.28 -9.73 7.94
N VAL A 61 -3.24 -9.84 8.75
CA VAL A 61 -3.20 -10.79 9.87
C VAL A 61 -3.26 -9.99 11.16
N ASP A 62 -4.31 -10.25 11.96
CA ASP A 62 -4.45 -9.57 13.24
C ASP A 62 -3.43 -10.14 14.23
N PRO A 63 -2.50 -9.31 14.77
CA PRO A 63 -1.50 -9.81 15.71
C PRO A 63 -2.09 -10.32 17.03
N LYS A 64 -3.31 -9.94 17.35
CA LYS A 64 -3.95 -10.34 18.62
C LYS A 64 -4.43 -11.79 18.58
N ASP A 65 -4.98 -12.24 17.45
CA ASP A 65 -5.54 -13.59 17.34
C ASP A 65 -4.84 -14.47 16.31
N GLY A 66 -3.92 -13.89 15.52
CA GLY A 66 -3.19 -14.59 14.47
C GLY A 66 -4.03 -15.00 13.28
N LYS A 67 -5.25 -14.49 13.17
CA LYS A 67 -6.17 -14.83 12.10
C LYS A 67 -6.03 -13.86 10.93
N ALA A 68 -6.31 -14.38 9.73
CA ALA A 68 -6.33 -13.57 8.52
C ALA A 68 -7.73 -13.02 8.28
N TYR A 69 -7.78 -11.77 7.87
CA TYR A 69 -9.02 -11.06 7.51
C TYR A 69 -8.86 -10.45 6.14
N SER A 70 -9.96 -10.16 5.48
CA SER A 70 -9.95 -9.46 4.19
C SER A 70 -11.12 -8.51 4.07
N LYS A 71 -10.95 -7.51 3.20
CA LYS A 71 -11.99 -6.52 2.93
C LYS A 71 -11.83 -5.98 1.53
N GLU A 72 -12.94 -5.79 0.81
CA GLU A 72 -12.93 -5.08 -0.46
C GLU A 72 -12.95 -3.58 -0.22
N LEU A 73 -12.14 -2.87 -0.98
CA LEU A 73 -12.04 -1.41 -0.93
C LEU A 73 -12.45 -0.86 -2.29
N LEU A 74 -13.50 -0.03 -2.30
CA LEU A 74 -14.02 0.64 -3.49
C LEU A 74 -13.50 2.08 -3.55
N GLU A 75 -13.71 2.76 -4.67
CA GLU A 75 -13.35 4.17 -4.78
C GLU A 75 -13.90 4.97 -3.59
N GLY A 76 -13.03 5.77 -2.99
CA GLY A 76 -13.36 6.55 -1.81
C GLY A 76 -13.20 5.82 -0.49
N SER A 77 -12.96 4.49 -0.50
CA SER A 77 -12.70 3.75 0.73
C SER A 77 -11.35 4.11 1.31
N ILE A 78 -11.27 4.08 2.65
CA ILE A 78 -10.02 4.30 3.37
C ILE A 78 -9.69 3.08 4.21
N PHE A 79 -8.38 2.85 4.42
CA PHE A 79 -7.89 1.78 5.27
C PHE A 79 -6.62 2.23 5.95
N GLU A 80 -6.60 2.19 7.28
CA GLU A 80 -5.40 2.53 8.03
C GLU A 80 -4.56 1.30 8.32
N VAL A 81 -3.25 1.42 8.09
CA VAL A 81 -2.30 0.34 8.32
C VAL A 81 -1.37 0.78 9.46
N PRO A 82 -1.65 0.33 10.68
CA PRO A 82 -0.78 0.66 11.81
C PRO A 82 0.55 -0.08 11.70
N THR A 83 1.50 0.34 12.55
CA THR A 83 2.77 -0.37 12.66
C THR A 83 2.55 -1.83 13.05
N LEU A 84 3.42 -2.71 12.59
CA LEU A 84 3.43 -4.14 12.94
C LEU A 84 2.22 -4.94 12.42
N LEU A 85 1.42 -4.38 11.53
CA LEU A 85 0.29 -5.11 10.93
C LEU A 85 0.74 -5.76 9.62
N PRO A 86 0.81 -7.10 9.54
CA PRO A 86 1.07 -7.77 8.27
C PRO A 86 -0.10 -7.54 7.32
N VAL A 87 0.20 -7.06 6.12
CA VAL A 87 -0.83 -6.65 5.16
C VAL A 87 -0.37 -6.92 3.73
N THR A 88 -1.35 -7.22 2.88
CA THR A 88 -1.13 -7.31 1.43
C THR A 88 -2.32 -6.65 0.72
N LEU A 89 -2.05 -6.08 -0.44
CA LEU A 89 -3.02 -5.34 -1.23
C LEU A 89 -3.05 -5.92 -2.64
N LYS A 90 -4.25 -6.19 -3.15
CA LYS A 90 -4.45 -6.81 -4.45
C LYS A 90 -5.43 -5.99 -5.27
N SER A 91 -5.10 -5.70 -6.53
CA SER A 91 -6.03 -5.06 -7.46
C SER A 91 -7.08 -6.04 -7.94
N LEU A 92 -8.34 -5.62 -7.95
CA LEU A 92 -9.45 -6.45 -8.41
C LEU A 92 -9.94 -6.07 -9.81
N VAL A 93 -9.52 -4.92 -10.31
CA VAL A 93 -9.80 -4.47 -11.68
C VAL A 93 -8.57 -3.77 -12.25
N ASP A 94 -8.52 -3.65 -13.59
CA ASP A 94 -7.45 -2.94 -14.27
C ASP A 94 -7.44 -1.45 -13.88
N ASN A 95 -6.27 -0.84 -13.94
CA ASN A 95 -6.08 0.60 -13.70
C ASN A 95 -6.59 1.05 -12.34
N SER A 96 -6.23 0.29 -11.30
CA SER A 96 -6.54 0.66 -9.92
C SER A 96 -5.42 1.53 -9.33
N ALA A 97 -5.82 2.51 -8.53
CA ALA A 97 -4.87 3.45 -7.92
C ALA A 97 -5.19 3.65 -6.44
N MET A 98 -4.15 3.51 -5.61
CA MET A 98 -4.25 3.65 -4.17
C MET A 98 -3.35 4.80 -3.72
N ALA A 99 -3.95 5.85 -3.17
CA ALA A 99 -3.17 6.93 -2.55
C ALA A 99 -2.69 6.46 -1.18
N GLU A 100 -1.42 6.69 -0.88
CA GLU A 100 -0.81 6.33 0.39
C GLU A 100 -0.11 7.51 1.02
N THR A 101 -0.44 7.78 2.29
CA THR A 101 0.26 8.77 3.10
C THR A 101 0.86 8.05 4.31
N SER A 102 2.11 8.34 4.62
CA SER A 102 2.80 7.70 5.73
C SER A 102 3.69 8.69 6.48
N ASN A 103 4.09 8.31 7.68
CA ASN A 103 4.96 9.15 8.52
C ASN A 103 6.43 9.09 8.11
N ASN A 104 6.84 8.06 7.36
CA ASN A 104 8.21 7.97 6.85
C ASN A 104 8.25 7.07 5.62
N ASN A 105 9.39 7.09 4.92
CA ASN A 105 9.61 6.24 3.76
C ASN A 105 11.00 5.58 3.82
N ASP A 106 11.35 5.07 5.00
CA ASP A 106 12.60 4.36 5.20
C ASP A 106 12.52 2.97 4.54
N PRO A 107 13.29 2.70 3.48
CA PRO A 107 13.22 1.40 2.79
C PRO A 107 13.75 0.24 3.65
N GLU A 108 14.49 0.51 4.71
CA GLU A 108 14.94 -0.54 5.61
C GLU A 108 13.85 -0.97 6.60
N ASP A 109 12.83 -0.15 6.81
CA ASP A 109 11.68 -0.48 7.65
C ASP A 109 10.62 -1.24 6.86
N TYR A 110 11.03 -2.36 6.26
CA TYR A 110 10.16 -3.18 5.41
C TYR A 110 10.52 -4.66 5.64
N TYR A 111 9.56 -5.42 6.14
CA TYR A 111 9.76 -6.82 6.53
C TYR A 111 8.79 -7.71 5.77
N ARG A 112 9.31 -8.46 4.81
CA ARG A 112 8.53 -9.39 3.99
C ARG A 112 8.30 -10.70 4.73
N LEU A 113 7.07 -11.24 4.57
CA LEU A 113 6.68 -12.52 5.13
C LEU A 113 6.51 -13.60 4.06
N ASN A 114 6.63 -13.25 2.78
CA ASN A 114 6.52 -14.25 1.71
C ASN A 114 7.45 -13.97 0.52
#